data_02ed03d5f229b54e3645301ea53e586a
#
_entry.id   02ed03d5f229b54e3645301ea53e586a
#
_cell.length_a   1.000
_cell.length_b   1.000
_cell.length_c   1.000
_cell.angle_alpha   90.00
_cell.angle_beta   90.00
_cell.angle_gamma   90.00
#
_symmetry.space_group_name_H-M   'P 1'
#
loop_
_entity.id
_entity.type
_entity.pdbx_description
1 polymer ?
#
loop_
_entity_poly.entity_id
_entity_poly.type
_entity_poly.pdbx_seq_one_letter_code
_entity_poly.pdbx_strand_id
1 'polypeptide(L)'
;MAKNKKFRLIDAILSVITVVFVAEAAAPAAAIGNSQFFWWIFLIIAFLLPYGLVVSELGTTYDDEGGLYDWVRRAFGDKWGSRVSWYYWINFPLWMASLAFLFPETIAMITGMEIGLVPSLVIELAFIWIVVFLSFSKVSDSAWILNLAAVLKVGIAVVVGGLGIWYAVNYGFANDMAPATFLPSLDSNSLTYLSIILFNFMGFEVITTYVGSMENPSKQIPKAIIAGGIAIAALYLFSSFGIAAAIPALDISLDSGIMDAVGIMAGVGSVLFIVVGIVFLITLFGNMVSWSFGVNFVAEHAARKQNMPHVFAHESKKNQMPTGAAIVNGIVASVLVLLSPVMELAGFDGFFWIFFSMNIVFLLISYIPMFPAFLKLRSVDPTVNRVFKVPGGRGVLLVVTWLPVVLLVLSIIATIVPLNGSEAEMSKIPMLIGVIAFVILGEIVRVWSARGRDDHYGGMGTHGDPFAYDVAHGFEEEPPSEEVAMEEEMLIGREPRDLV
;
A
#
# COMPACT_ATOMS: atom_id res chain seq x y z
N MET A 1 -9.36 30.99 18.91
CA MET A 1 -10.04 30.11 17.98
C MET A 1 -9.10 29.87 16.78
N ALA A 2 -8.38 28.76 16.71
CA ALA A 2 -7.61 28.38 15.53
C ALA A 2 -8.63 28.14 14.40
N LYS A 3 -8.53 28.91 13.30
CA LYS A 3 -9.30 28.62 12.08
C LYS A 3 -9.01 27.18 11.69
N ASN A 4 -10.00 26.28 11.78
CA ASN A 4 -9.91 24.93 11.22
C ASN A 4 -9.54 25.08 9.74
N LYS A 5 -8.28 24.78 9.42
CA LYS A 5 -7.76 24.90 8.07
C LYS A 5 -8.38 23.75 7.28
N LYS A 6 -9.34 24.07 6.43
CA LYS A 6 -10.02 23.06 5.60
C LYS A 6 -9.01 22.37 4.69
N PHE A 7 -9.15 21.05 4.55
CA PHE A 7 -8.30 20.22 3.71
C PHE A 7 -8.64 20.48 2.22
N ARG A 8 -7.71 21.09 1.48
CA ARG A 8 -7.93 21.52 0.10
C ARG A 8 -7.54 20.41 -0.88
N LEU A 9 -7.94 20.56 -2.15
CA LEU A 9 -7.60 19.63 -3.23
C LEU A 9 -6.08 19.41 -3.35
N ILE A 10 -5.27 20.46 -3.23
CA ILE A 10 -3.81 20.32 -3.32
C ILE A 10 -3.24 19.51 -2.16
N ASP A 11 -3.78 19.70 -0.95
CA ASP A 11 -3.36 18.95 0.22
C ASP A 11 -3.69 17.45 0.04
N ALA A 12 -4.83 17.15 -0.58
CA ALA A 12 -5.25 15.80 -0.95
C ALA A 12 -4.32 15.15 -2.00
N ILE A 13 -3.96 15.87 -3.05
CA ILE A 13 -3.04 15.38 -4.10
C ILE A 13 -1.66 15.09 -3.50
N LEU A 14 -1.13 16.00 -2.69
CA LEU A 14 0.18 15.82 -2.05
C LEU A 14 0.19 14.65 -1.06
N SER A 15 -0.90 14.48 -0.29
CA SER A 15 -1.06 13.33 0.61
C SER A 15 -1.00 12.01 -0.14
N VAL A 16 -1.72 11.91 -1.25
CA VAL A 16 -1.71 10.71 -2.10
C VAL A 16 -0.31 10.42 -2.65
N ILE A 17 0.38 11.42 -3.22
CA ILE A 17 1.74 11.24 -3.74
C ILE A 17 2.68 10.75 -2.63
N THR A 18 2.55 11.30 -1.42
CA THR A 18 3.38 10.93 -0.27
C THR A 18 3.22 9.46 0.11
N VAL A 19 1.98 8.96 0.11
CA VAL A 19 1.66 7.59 0.53
C VAL A 19 1.97 6.59 -0.59
N VAL A 20 1.56 6.87 -1.83
CA VAL A 20 1.55 5.89 -2.92
C VAL A 20 2.90 5.81 -3.65
N PHE A 21 3.61 6.94 -3.84
CA PHE A 21 4.90 6.90 -4.53
C PHE A 21 5.99 6.27 -3.64
N VAL A 22 6.65 5.20 -4.14
CA VAL A 22 7.73 4.48 -3.46
C VAL A 22 8.95 4.36 -4.36
N ALA A 23 10.13 4.74 -3.84
CA ALA A 23 11.34 4.85 -4.66
C ALA A 23 11.83 3.47 -5.14
N GLU A 24 11.76 2.45 -4.29
CA GLU A 24 12.23 1.08 -4.56
C GLU A 24 11.52 0.40 -5.75
N ALA A 25 10.32 0.86 -6.11
CA ALA A 25 9.59 0.31 -7.26
C ALA A 25 10.08 0.86 -8.62
N ALA A 26 11.01 1.82 -8.64
CA ALA A 26 11.47 2.42 -9.89
C ALA A 26 12.35 1.47 -10.72
N ALA A 27 13.23 0.68 -10.08
CA ALA A 27 14.07 -0.28 -10.79
C ALA A 27 13.27 -1.44 -11.39
N PRO A 28 12.38 -2.14 -10.65
CA PRO A 28 11.49 -3.11 -11.23
C PRO A 28 10.57 -2.55 -12.33
N ALA A 29 10.11 -1.29 -12.22
CA ALA A 29 9.34 -0.65 -13.29
C ALA A 29 10.20 -0.40 -14.55
N ALA A 30 11.47 -0.02 -14.39
CA ALA A 30 12.42 0.15 -15.49
C ALA A 30 12.72 -1.16 -16.23
N ALA A 31 12.74 -2.29 -15.52
CA ALA A 31 12.95 -3.62 -16.09
C ALA A 31 11.83 -4.07 -17.07
N ILE A 32 10.65 -3.41 -17.07
CA ILE A 32 9.62 -3.59 -18.08
C ILE A 32 10.13 -3.15 -19.47
N GLY A 33 11.15 -2.30 -19.53
CA GLY A 33 11.66 -1.68 -20.75
C GLY A 33 10.75 -0.56 -21.29
N ASN A 34 10.95 -0.15 -22.55
CA ASN A 34 10.22 0.98 -23.14
C ASN A 34 8.71 0.76 -23.24
N SER A 35 8.24 -0.49 -23.29
CA SER A 35 6.81 -0.81 -23.30
C SER A 35 6.08 -0.34 -22.04
N GLN A 36 6.81 -0.03 -20.94
CA GLN A 36 6.22 0.55 -19.74
C GLN A 36 5.44 1.84 -20.02
N PHE A 37 5.88 2.68 -20.97
CA PHE A 37 5.18 3.92 -21.32
C PHE A 37 3.74 3.66 -21.80
N PHE A 38 3.56 2.63 -22.63
CA PHE A 38 2.22 2.19 -23.04
C PHE A 38 1.43 1.68 -21.83
N TRP A 39 2.03 0.82 -20.99
CA TRP A 39 1.34 0.18 -19.88
C TRP A 39 0.90 1.19 -18.81
N TRP A 40 1.70 2.21 -18.51
CA TRP A 40 1.29 3.28 -17.61
C TRP A 40 0.06 4.01 -18.13
N ILE A 41 0.04 4.44 -19.39
CA ILE A 41 -1.09 5.14 -20.00
C ILE A 41 -2.32 4.24 -20.04
N PHE A 42 -2.16 3.00 -20.49
CA PHE A 42 -3.25 2.02 -20.54
C PHE A 42 -3.87 1.79 -19.16
N LEU A 43 -3.06 1.55 -18.13
CA LEU A 43 -3.53 1.26 -16.77
C LEU A 43 -4.10 2.49 -16.06
N ILE A 44 -3.69 3.71 -16.40
CA ILE A 44 -4.40 4.92 -15.95
C ILE A 44 -5.86 4.86 -16.41
N ILE A 45 -6.11 4.50 -17.67
CA ILE A 45 -7.46 4.49 -18.25
C ILE A 45 -8.23 3.23 -17.80
N ALA A 46 -7.61 2.06 -17.87
CA ALA A 46 -8.28 0.78 -17.66
C ALA A 46 -8.39 0.37 -16.19
N PHE A 47 -7.53 0.89 -15.32
CA PHE A 47 -7.48 0.54 -13.90
C PHE A 47 -7.68 1.74 -12.97
N LEU A 48 -6.81 2.77 -13.05
CA LEU A 48 -6.84 3.89 -12.09
C LEU A 48 -8.17 4.67 -12.14
N LEU A 49 -8.71 4.95 -13.33
CA LEU A 49 -9.98 5.66 -13.46
C LEU A 49 -11.14 4.83 -12.85
N PRO A 50 -11.38 3.55 -13.21
CA PRO A 50 -12.38 2.72 -12.58
C PRO A 50 -12.19 2.59 -11.06
N TYR A 51 -10.96 2.35 -10.61
CA TYR A 51 -10.61 2.25 -9.20
C TYR A 51 -10.95 3.56 -8.45
N GLY A 52 -10.53 4.69 -8.98
CA GLY A 52 -10.81 5.99 -8.40
C GLY A 52 -12.31 6.31 -8.29
N LEU A 53 -13.11 5.90 -9.28
CA LEU A 53 -14.55 6.05 -9.23
C LEU A 53 -15.17 5.18 -8.12
N VAL A 54 -14.76 3.91 -8.01
CA VAL A 54 -15.24 2.99 -6.98
C VAL A 54 -14.87 3.50 -5.59
N VAL A 55 -13.60 3.86 -5.35
CA VAL A 55 -13.14 4.39 -4.07
C VAL A 55 -13.85 5.69 -3.71
N SER A 56 -14.09 6.57 -4.71
CA SER A 56 -14.81 7.82 -4.47
C SER A 56 -16.24 7.58 -4.00
N GLU A 57 -16.96 6.62 -4.58
CA GLU A 57 -18.33 6.31 -4.13
C GLU A 57 -18.33 5.60 -2.78
N LEU A 58 -17.52 4.58 -2.60
CA LEU A 58 -17.48 3.83 -1.35
C LEU A 58 -17.01 4.69 -0.18
N GLY A 59 -15.90 5.41 -0.33
CA GLY A 59 -15.32 6.22 0.73
C GLY A 59 -16.09 7.49 1.08
N THR A 60 -16.96 8.02 0.17
CA THR A 60 -17.85 9.13 0.50
C THR A 60 -19.22 8.67 1.02
N THR A 61 -19.51 7.38 0.95
CA THR A 61 -20.78 6.79 1.38
C THR A 61 -20.61 6.05 2.71
N TYR A 62 -19.50 5.37 2.89
CA TYR A 62 -19.17 4.55 4.05
C TYR A 62 -17.81 5.03 4.57
N ASP A 63 -17.84 5.92 5.55
CA ASP A 63 -16.68 6.63 6.12
C ASP A 63 -16.11 5.96 7.37
N ASP A 64 -16.42 4.67 7.58
CA ASP A 64 -15.90 3.87 8.68
C ASP A 64 -14.36 3.75 8.61
N GLU A 65 -13.71 3.65 9.76
CA GLU A 65 -12.25 3.63 9.92
C GLU A 65 -11.53 2.44 9.25
N GLY A 66 -12.25 1.33 9.01
CA GLY A 66 -11.71 0.12 8.37
C GLY A 66 -11.59 0.19 6.85
N GLY A 67 -12.11 1.23 6.19
CA GLY A 67 -11.99 1.44 4.74
C GLY A 67 -12.32 0.20 3.91
N LEU A 68 -11.36 -0.29 3.12
CA LEU A 68 -11.49 -1.46 2.26
C LEU A 68 -12.06 -2.70 2.97
N TYR A 69 -11.60 -2.97 4.20
CA TYR A 69 -12.09 -4.07 5.02
C TYR A 69 -13.59 -3.94 5.31
N ASP A 70 -14.05 -2.75 5.76
CA ASP A 70 -15.44 -2.53 6.12
C ASP A 70 -16.36 -2.59 4.89
N TRP A 71 -15.94 -2.06 3.75
CA TRP A 71 -16.74 -2.13 2.51
C TRP A 71 -16.99 -3.57 2.08
N VAL A 72 -15.95 -4.42 2.13
CA VAL A 72 -16.07 -5.83 1.76
C VAL A 72 -16.87 -6.61 2.82
N ARG A 73 -16.64 -6.33 4.11
CA ARG A 73 -17.40 -6.95 5.21
C ARG A 73 -18.89 -6.63 5.11
N ARG A 74 -19.25 -5.36 4.87
CA ARG A 74 -20.65 -4.95 4.67
C ARG A 74 -21.31 -5.66 3.48
N ALA A 75 -20.59 -5.84 2.39
CA ALA A 75 -21.11 -6.48 1.20
C ALA A 75 -21.25 -8.01 1.33
N PHE A 76 -20.26 -8.68 1.92
CA PHE A 76 -20.10 -10.14 1.85
C PHE A 76 -19.99 -10.84 3.22
N GLY A 77 -20.07 -10.08 4.30
CA GLY A 77 -20.00 -10.58 5.67
C GLY A 77 -18.59 -10.84 6.20
N ASP A 78 -18.54 -11.28 7.46
CA ASP A 78 -17.31 -11.41 8.23
C ASP A 78 -16.27 -12.36 7.62
N LYS A 79 -16.67 -13.42 6.93
CA LYS A 79 -15.73 -14.35 6.28
C LYS A 79 -14.87 -13.67 5.22
N TRP A 80 -15.47 -12.78 4.44
CA TRP A 80 -14.74 -12.02 3.43
C TRP A 80 -13.98 -10.84 4.05
N GLY A 81 -14.57 -10.17 5.06
CA GLY A 81 -13.88 -9.16 5.84
C GLY A 81 -12.57 -9.70 6.44
N SER A 82 -12.64 -10.87 7.09
CA SER A 82 -11.48 -11.55 7.68
C SER A 82 -10.37 -11.88 6.65
N ARG A 83 -10.75 -12.35 5.44
CA ARG A 83 -9.79 -12.60 4.35
C ARG A 83 -9.11 -11.33 3.88
N VAL A 84 -9.90 -10.28 3.62
CA VAL A 84 -9.37 -8.99 3.15
C VAL A 84 -8.44 -8.37 4.19
N SER A 85 -8.83 -8.36 5.47
CA SER A 85 -7.95 -7.83 6.52
C SER A 85 -6.65 -8.62 6.66
N TRP A 86 -6.70 -9.96 6.51
CA TRP A 86 -5.50 -10.79 6.49
C TRP A 86 -4.60 -10.47 5.30
N TYR A 87 -5.14 -10.41 4.07
CA TYR A 87 -4.35 -10.13 2.87
C TYR A 87 -3.77 -8.71 2.88
N TYR A 88 -4.56 -7.75 3.33
CA TYR A 88 -4.13 -6.37 3.47
C TYR A 88 -3.08 -6.20 4.57
N TRP A 89 -3.13 -6.99 5.64
CA TRP A 89 -2.14 -6.95 6.70
C TRP A 89 -0.85 -7.69 6.33
N ILE A 90 -0.92 -8.91 5.80
CA ILE A 90 0.28 -9.75 5.55
C ILE A 90 1.19 -9.15 4.47
N ASN A 91 0.65 -8.32 3.57
CA ASN A 91 1.49 -7.63 2.59
C ASN A 91 2.56 -6.78 3.28
N PHE A 92 2.25 -6.16 4.41
CA PHE A 92 3.14 -5.21 5.07
C PHE A 92 4.41 -5.85 5.66
N PRO A 93 4.36 -6.91 6.51
CA PRO A 93 5.59 -7.56 6.98
C PRO A 93 6.40 -8.21 5.85
N LEU A 94 5.78 -8.67 4.76
CA LEU A 94 6.47 -9.12 3.55
C LEU A 94 7.24 -7.96 2.89
N TRP A 95 6.60 -6.81 2.75
CA TRP A 95 7.24 -5.60 2.22
C TRP A 95 8.38 -5.12 3.13
N MET A 96 8.14 -5.07 4.43
CA MET A 96 9.16 -4.67 5.40
C MET A 96 10.39 -5.60 5.37
N ALA A 97 10.18 -6.91 5.23
CA ALA A 97 11.26 -7.87 5.06
C ALA A 97 12.01 -7.65 3.73
N SER A 98 11.31 -7.42 2.61
CA SER A 98 11.96 -7.15 1.33
C SER A 98 12.84 -5.91 1.39
N LEU A 99 12.35 -4.82 1.97
CA LEU A 99 13.15 -3.59 2.09
C LEU A 99 14.33 -3.73 3.05
N ALA A 100 14.25 -4.62 4.04
CA ALA A 100 15.34 -4.85 4.98
C ALA A 100 16.62 -5.27 4.24
N PHE A 101 16.53 -6.10 3.20
CA PHE A 101 17.69 -6.55 2.40
C PHE A 101 18.39 -5.42 1.65
N LEU A 102 17.66 -4.35 1.30
CA LEU A 102 18.26 -3.21 0.59
C LEU A 102 19.21 -2.38 1.48
N PHE A 103 19.09 -2.48 2.81
CA PHE A 103 19.93 -1.68 3.72
C PHE A 103 21.41 -2.12 3.71
N PRO A 104 21.76 -3.40 4.03
CA PRO A 104 23.14 -3.82 3.98
C PRO A 104 23.75 -3.69 2.57
N GLU A 105 22.98 -3.99 1.53
CA GLU A 105 23.42 -3.87 0.15
C GLU A 105 23.78 -2.41 -0.21
N THR A 106 22.86 -1.47 0.03
CA THR A 106 23.11 -0.05 -0.24
C THR A 106 24.26 0.50 0.61
N ILE A 107 24.38 0.09 1.88
CA ILE A 107 25.51 0.47 2.75
C ILE A 107 26.82 -0.07 2.18
N ALA A 108 26.87 -1.32 1.72
CA ALA A 108 28.05 -1.91 1.08
C ALA A 108 28.46 -1.12 -0.16
N MET A 109 27.51 -0.75 -1.02
CA MET A 109 27.75 0.06 -2.21
C MET A 109 28.31 1.46 -1.88
N ILE A 110 27.77 2.14 -0.86
CA ILE A 110 28.21 3.48 -0.44
C ILE A 110 29.60 3.44 0.17
N THR A 111 29.88 2.45 1.01
CA THR A 111 31.13 2.36 1.77
C THR A 111 32.24 1.63 1.04
N GLY A 112 31.91 0.84 0.01
CA GLY A 112 32.86 -0.07 -0.67
C GLY A 112 33.30 -1.26 0.20
N MET A 113 32.60 -1.51 1.33
CA MET A 113 32.93 -2.61 2.24
C MET A 113 32.01 -3.81 2.00
N GLU A 114 32.56 -5.00 2.00
CA GLU A 114 31.74 -6.22 2.05
C GLU A 114 31.12 -6.38 3.43
N ILE A 115 29.80 -6.52 3.49
CA ILE A 115 29.05 -6.73 4.72
C ILE A 115 28.76 -8.23 4.83
N GLY A 116 29.36 -8.90 5.80
CA GLY A 116 29.13 -10.32 6.03
C GLY A 116 27.74 -10.62 6.58
N LEU A 117 27.34 -11.90 6.58
CA LEU A 117 25.99 -12.35 6.97
C LEU A 117 25.52 -11.81 8.32
N VAL A 118 26.34 -11.91 9.37
CA VAL A 118 25.91 -11.50 10.73
C VAL A 118 25.66 -9.98 10.81
N PRO A 119 26.56 -9.11 10.35
CA PRO A 119 26.28 -7.67 10.28
C PRO A 119 25.05 -7.34 9.41
N SER A 120 24.83 -8.02 8.29
CA SER A 120 23.64 -7.83 7.45
C SER A 120 22.37 -8.10 8.23
N LEU A 121 22.26 -9.26 8.87
CA LEU A 121 21.10 -9.61 9.71
C LEU A 121 20.88 -8.60 10.86
N VAL A 122 21.94 -8.08 11.47
CA VAL A 122 21.80 -7.05 12.52
C VAL A 122 21.23 -5.75 11.94
N ILE A 123 21.69 -5.31 10.77
CA ILE A 123 21.20 -4.10 10.08
C ILE A 123 19.71 -4.28 9.71
N GLU A 124 19.37 -5.42 9.12
CA GLU A 124 18.02 -5.77 8.69
C GLU A 124 17.03 -5.80 9.87
N LEU A 125 17.40 -6.48 10.95
CA LEU A 125 16.60 -6.53 12.17
C LEU A 125 16.50 -5.15 12.84
N ALA A 126 17.59 -4.37 12.85
CA ALA A 126 17.56 -3.01 13.38
C ALA A 126 16.57 -2.13 12.61
N PHE A 127 16.56 -2.20 11.27
CA PHE A 127 15.58 -1.51 10.43
C PHE A 127 14.14 -1.89 10.83
N ILE A 128 13.83 -3.19 10.88
CA ILE A 128 12.49 -3.69 11.21
C ILE A 128 12.03 -3.15 12.56
N TRP A 129 12.85 -3.31 13.60
CA TRP A 129 12.45 -2.94 14.96
C TRP A 129 12.42 -1.43 15.20
N ILE A 130 13.25 -0.64 14.51
CA ILE A 130 13.14 0.83 14.56
C ILE A 130 11.80 1.26 13.95
N VAL A 131 11.38 0.70 12.80
CA VAL A 131 10.05 0.98 12.22
C VAL A 131 8.94 0.61 13.19
N VAL A 132 9.01 -0.57 13.82
CA VAL A 132 8.03 -1.02 14.82
C VAL A 132 7.95 -0.04 16.00
N PHE A 133 9.07 0.36 16.59
CA PHE A 133 9.09 1.30 17.72
C PHE A 133 8.55 2.69 17.35
N LEU A 134 8.86 3.16 16.15
CA LEU A 134 8.32 4.45 15.68
C LEU A 134 6.82 4.39 15.44
N SER A 135 6.28 3.24 15.04
CA SER A 135 4.83 3.07 14.88
C SER A 135 4.03 3.10 16.19
N PHE A 136 4.70 3.04 17.36
CA PHE A 136 4.07 3.27 18.66
C PHE A 136 3.82 4.76 18.95
N SER A 137 4.43 5.67 18.21
CA SER A 137 4.24 7.10 18.35
C SER A 137 2.97 7.56 17.65
N LYS A 138 2.35 8.66 18.11
CA LYS A 138 1.22 9.25 17.38
C LYS A 138 1.64 9.67 15.97
N VAL A 139 0.73 9.53 15.03
CA VAL A 139 0.95 9.96 13.64
C VAL A 139 1.37 11.43 13.56
N SER A 140 0.75 12.29 14.38
CA SER A 140 1.09 13.72 14.49
C SER A 140 2.54 13.96 14.87
N ASP A 141 3.09 13.15 15.78
CA ASP A 141 4.45 13.29 16.28
C ASP A 141 5.50 12.84 15.25
N SER A 142 5.08 11.93 14.34
CA SER A 142 5.90 11.41 13.24
C SER A 142 5.75 12.20 11.93
N ALA A 143 4.89 13.22 11.87
CA ALA A 143 4.57 13.96 10.64
C ALA A 143 5.81 14.56 9.96
N TRP A 144 6.84 14.98 10.71
CA TRP A 144 8.07 15.49 10.14
C TRP A 144 8.86 14.43 9.37
N ILE A 145 8.87 13.16 9.84
CA ILE A 145 9.51 12.02 9.15
C ILE A 145 8.80 11.76 7.83
N LEU A 146 7.44 11.74 7.87
CA LEU A 146 6.61 11.50 6.70
C LEU A 146 6.80 12.57 5.63
N ASN A 147 6.81 13.85 6.05
CA ASN A 147 7.02 14.97 5.15
C ASN A 147 8.43 14.98 4.54
N LEU A 148 9.46 14.69 5.35
CA LEU A 148 10.83 14.58 4.87
C LEU A 148 10.96 13.45 3.84
N ALA A 149 10.45 12.26 4.16
CA ALA A 149 10.48 11.12 3.25
C ALA A 149 9.77 11.44 1.93
N ALA A 150 8.62 12.12 1.95
CA ALA A 150 7.90 12.53 0.76
C ALA A 150 8.73 13.44 -0.17
N VAL A 151 9.36 14.47 0.40
CA VAL A 151 10.22 15.38 -0.37
C VAL A 151 11.42 14.63 -0.95
N LEU A 152 12.05 13.77 -0.16
CA LEU A 152 13.22 13.00 -0.58
C LEU A 152 12.87 11.97 -1.66
N LYS A 153 11.70 11.30 -1.58
CA LYS A 153 11.22 10.38 -2.62
C LYS A 153 11.09 11.09 -3.98
N VAL A 154 10.44 12.25 -4.02
CA VAL A 154 10.32 13.05 -5.24
C VAL A 154 11.70 13.51 -5.70
N GLY A 155 12.56 13.91 -4.75
CA GLY A 155 13.94 14.32 -5.01
C GLY A 155 14.76 13.22 -5.71
N ILE A 156 14.69 11.97 -5.25
CA ILE A 156 15.36 10.83 -5.90
C ILE A 156 14.85 10.65 -7.33
N ALA A 157 13.52 10.64 -7.54
CA ALA A 157 12.96 10.47 -8.87
C ALA A 157 13.45 11.54 -9.84
N VAL A 158 13.50 12.80 -9.37
CA VAL A 158 13.98 13.94 -10.18
C VAL A 158 15.48 13.84 -10.46
N VAL A 159 16.27 13.45 -9.46
CA VAL A 159 17.73 13.30 -9.63
C VAL A 159 18.05 12.16 -10.60
N VAL A 160 17.46 10.98 -10.41
CA VAL A 160 17.71 9.81 -11.27
C VAL A 160 17.26 10.06 -12.70
N GLY A 161 16.03 10.61 -12.89
CA GLY A 161 15.55 10.98 -14.22
C GLY A 161 16.37 12.07 -14.90
N GLY A 162 16.80 13.11 -14.15
CA GLY A 162 17.65 14.18 -14.64
C GLY A 162 19.04 13.71 -15.05
N LEU A 163 19.67 12.84 -14.23
CA LEU A 163 20.93 12.19 -14.57
C LEU A 163 20.81 11.31 -15.81
N GLY A 164 19.68 10.60 -15.96
CA GLY A 164 19.41 9.78 -17.14
C GLY A 164 19.34 10.61 -18.42
N ILE A 165 18.68 11.77 -18.40
CA ILE A 165 18.67 12.71 -19.54
C ILE A 165 20.08 13.19 -19.84
N TRP A 166 20.82 13.62 -18.81
CA TRP A 166 22.18 14.08 -18.98
C TRP A 166 23.07 12.98 -19.58
N TYR A 167 22.98 11.74 -19.08
CA TYR A 167 23.72 10.59 -19.56
C TYR A 167 23.38 10.28 -21.02
N ALA A 168 22.08 10.20 -21.36
CA ALA A 168 21.63 9.92 -22.71
C ALA A 168 22.09 10.95 -23.74
N VAL A 169 22.14 12.24 -23.38
CA VAL A 169 22.64 13.31 -24.26
C VAL A 169 24.14 13.20 -24.53
N ASN A 170 24.94 12.75 -23.52
CA ASN A 170 26.39 12.71 -23.64
C ASN A 170 26.94 11.37 -24.16
N TYR A 171 26.25 10.26 -23.85
CA TYR A 171 26.76 8.90 -24.11
C TYR A 171 25.81 8.05 -24.95
N GLY A 172 24.57 8.54 -25.22
CA GLY A 172 23.51 7.76 -25.88
C GLY A 172 22.70 6.92 -24.89
N PHE A 173 21.70 6.20 -25.44
CA PHE A 173 20.84 5.33 -24.65
C PHE A 173 21.36 3.90 -24.60
N ALA A 174 21.26 3.26 -23.46
CA ALA A 174 21.58 1.84 -23.29
C ALA A 174 20.56 0.92 -23.97
N ASN A 175 19.34 1.40 -24.17
CA ASN A 175 18.24 0.66 -24.80
C ASN A 175 17.94 1.22 -26.21
N ASP A 176 17.43 0.34 -27.11
CA ASP A 176 16.93 0.74 -28.42
C ASP A 176 15.71 1.66 -28.28
N MET A 177 15.80 2.85 -28.85
CA MET A 177 14.75 3.89 -28.80
C MET A 177 13.87 3.89 -30.08
N ALA A 178 13.89 2.81 -30.87
CA ALA A 178 13.01 2.68 -32.03
C ALA A 178 11.52 2.73 -31.59
N PRO A 179 10.64 3.41 -32.32
CA PRO A 179 9.21 3.53 -31.95
C PRO A 179 8.52 2.20 -31.67
N ALA A 180 8.95 1.13 -32.30
CA ALA A 180 8.41 -0.22 -32.11
C ALA A 180 8.61 -0.74 -30.68
N THR A 181 9.69 -0.33 -29.97
CA THR A 181 9.98 -0.78 -28.60
C THR A 181 9.04 -0.18 -27.55
N PHE A 182 8.32 0.90 -27.90
CA PHE A 182 7.30 1.53 -27.03
C PHE A 182 5.91 0.88 -27.17
N LEU A 183 5.73 -0.04 -28.13
CA LEU A 183 4.48 -0.78 -28.25
C LEU A 183 4.35 -1.78 -27.09
N PRO A 184 3.08 -2.18 -26.75
CA PRO A 184 2.88 -3.12 -25.68
C PRO A 184 3.58 -4.46 -25.98
N SER A 185 4.45 -4.88 -25.08
CA SER A 185 5.02 -6.22 -25.11
C SER A 185 4.20 -7.14 -24.23
N LEU A 186 3.90 -8.33 -24.75
CA LEU A 186 3.23 -9.43 -24.04
C LEU A 186 4.23 -10.56 -23.73
N ASP A 187 5.52 -10.26 -23.79
CA ASP A 187 6.54 -11.22 -23.36
C ASP A 187 6.46 -11.46 -21.84
N SER A 188 6.98 -12.59 -21.42
CA SER A 188 6.96 -13.04 -20.04
C SER A 188 7.58 -12.02 -19.08
N ASN A 189 8.68 -11.39 -19.48
CA ASN A 189 9.39 -10.40 -18.65
C ASN A 189 8.51 -9.16 -18.39
N SER A 190 8.00 -8.55 -19.47
CA SER A 190 7.12 -7.37 -19.34
C SER A 190 5.87 -7.66 -18.50
N LEU A 191 5.24 -8.83 -18.70
CA LEU A 191 4.04 -9.21 -17.96
C LEU A 191 4.31 -9.49 -16.48
N THR A 192 5.48 -10.06 -16.14
CA THR A 192 5.88 -10.34 -14.76
C THR A 192 5.90 -9.05 -13.90
N TYR A 193 6.41 -7.96 -14.46
CA TYR A 193 6.54 -6.70 -13.73
C TYR A 193 5.33 -5.77 -13.88
N LEU A 194 4.30 -6.15 -14.65
CA LEU A 194 3.10 -5.32 -14.84
C LEU A 194 2.34 -5.08 -13.53
N SER A 195 2.38 -6.04 -12.62
CA SER A 195 1.79 -5.92 -11.28
C SER A 195 2.36 -4.76 -10.46
N ILE A 196 3.60 -4.33 -10.74
CA ILE A 196 4.23 -3.17 -10.10
C ILE A 196 3.47 -1.89 -10.44
N ILE A 197 3.07 -1.71 -11.70
CA ILE A 197 2.30 -0.53 -12.10
C ILE A 197 0.94 -0.52 -11.38
N LEU A 198 0.28 -1.68 -11.27
CA LEU A 198 -0.96 -1.79 -10.52
C LEU A 198 -0.75 -1.51 -9.03
N PHE A 199 0.30 -2.08 -8.43
CA PHE A 199 0.70 -1.82 -7.04
C PHE A 199 0.90 -0.31 -6.80
N ASN A 200 1.57 0.38 -7.72
CA ASN A 200 1.84 1.81 -7.65
C ASN A 200 0.59 2.69 -7.85
N PHE A 201 -0.55 2.09 -8.16
CA PHE A 201 -1.87 2.73 -8.14
C PHE A 201 -2.73 2.32 -6.94
N MET A 202 -2.20 1.57 -5.96
CA MET A 202 -2.91 1.22 -4.73
C MET A 202 -2.61 2.21 -3.60
N GLY A 203 -3.51 2.28 -2.61
CA GLY A 203 -3.36 3.15 -1.45
C GLY A 203 -4.07 4.50 -1.58
N PHE A 204 -4.76 4.77 -2.69
CA PHE A 204 -5.51 6.02 -2.87
C PHE A 204 -6.72 6.13 -1.94
N GLU A 205 -7.22 5.02 -1.41
CA GLU A 205 -8.33 5.03 -0.45
C GLU A 205 -7.98 5.76 0.86
N VAL A 206 -6.71 5.91 1.19
CA VAL A 206 -6.26 6.74 2.33
C VAL A 206 -6.84 8.16 2.26
N ILE A 207 -7.10 8.70 1.06
CA ILE A 207 -7.72 10.02 0.92
C ILE A 207 -9.13 10.06 1.54
N THR A 208 -9.82 8.94 1.62
CA THR A 208 -11.19 8.88 2.16
C THR A 208 -11.22 9.08 3.67
N THR A 209 -10.10 8.86 4.37
CA THR A 209 -9.99 9.16 5.82
C THR A 209 -10.09 10.65 6.13
N TYR A 210 -9.92 11.52 5.12
CA TYR A 210 -10.01 12.99 5.28
C TYR A 210 -11.36 13.57 4.86
N VAL A 211 -12.36 12.74 4.54
CA VAL A 211 -13.68 13.17 4.03
C VAL A 211 -14.30 14.24 4.91
N GLY A 212 -14.33 14.03 6.24
CA GLY A 212 -14.89 14.97 7.22
C GLY A 212 -14.19 16.35 7.27
N SER A 213 -12.93 16.43 6.80
CA SER A 213 -12.13 17.66 6.79
C SER A 213 -12.17 18.39 5.44
N MET A 214 -12.76 17.80 4.40
CA MET A 214 -12.81 18.35 3.04
C MET A 214 -13.96 19.32 2.84
N GLU A 215 -13.76 20.35 1.99
CA GLU A 215 -14.82 21.30 1.63
C GLU A 215 -15.89 20.67 0.73
N ASN A 216 -15.48 19.85 -0.24
CA ASN A 216 -16.35 19.20 -1.21
C ASN A 216 -15.79 17.81 -1.58
N PRO A 217 -15.97 16.80 -0.71
CA PRO A 217 -15.41 15.46 -0.89
C PRO A 217 -15.79 14.84 -2.23
N SER A 218 -17.05 14.98 -2.67
CA SER A 218 -17.56 14.42 -3.92
C SER A 218 -16.83 14.90 -5.17
N LYS A 219 -16.23 16.09 -5.15
CA LYS A 219 -15.44 16.65 -6.24
C LYS A 219 -13.94 16.52 -6.01
N GLN A 220 -13.51 16.64 -4.75
CA GLN A 220 -12.09 16.64 -4.41
C GLN A 220 -11.47 15.26 -4.49
N ILE A 221 -12.16 14.21 -4.00
CA ILE A 221 -11.63 12.84 -3.99
C ILE A 221 -11.36 12.32 -5.41
N PRO A 222 -12.33 12.31 -6.36
CA PRO A 222 -12.05 11.83 -7.71
C PRO A 222 -10.93 12.61 -8.39
N LYS A 223 -10.91 13.95 -8.23
CA LYS A 223 -9.87 14.79 -8.81
C LYS A 223 -8.49 14.53 -8.22
N ALA A 224 -8.40 14.32 -6.91
CA ALA A 224 -7.14 14.06 -6.23
C ALA A 224 -6.58 12.67 -6.62
N ILE A 225 -7.42 11.66 -6.76
CA ILE A 225 -7.00 10.33 -7.22
C ILE A 225 -6.46 10.40 -8.64
N ILE A 226 -7.20 11.03 -9.57
CA ILE A 226 -6.78 11.13 -10.97
C ILE A 226 -5.51 11.99 -11.11
N ALA A 227 -5.49 13.19 -10.52
CA ALA A 227 -4.34 14.08 -10.63
C ALA A 227 -3.11 13.51 -9.90
N GLY A 228 -3.31 12.93 -8.72
CA GLY A 228 -2.26 12.24 -7.97
C GLY A 228 -1.70 11.03 -8.72
N GLY A 229 -2.57 10.22 -9.32
CA GLY A 229 -2.15 9.06 -10.11
C GLY A 229 -1.37 9.43 -11.38
N ILE A 230 -1.78 10.50 -12.07
CA ILE A 230 -1.01 11.02 -13.21
C ILE A 230 0.36 11.55 -12.76
N ALA A 231 0.42 12.28 -11.65
CA ALA A 231 1.68 12.78 -11.10
C ALA A 231 2.61 11.63 -10.67
N ILE A 232 2.06 10.59 -10.03
CA ILE A 232 2.80 9.39 -9.65
C ILE A 232 3.31 8.65 -10.88
N ALA A 233 2.48 8.45 -11.89
CA ALA A 233 2.90 7.83 -13.17
C ALA A 233 4.04 8.62 -13.83
N ALA A 234 3.97 9.95 -13.82
CA ALA A 234 5.02 10.81 -14.35
C ALA A 234 6.34 10.66 -13.57
N LEU A 235 6.29 10.59 -12.23
CA LEU A 235 7.47 10.37 -11.39
C LEU A 235 8.10 9.00 -11.65
N TYR A 236 7.29 7.94 -11.76
CA TYR A 236 7.80 6.61 -12.08
C TYR A 236 8.39 6.54 -13.48
N LEU A 237 7.68 7.04 -14.48
CA LEU A 237 8.20 7.08 -15.86
C LEU A 237 9.51 7.86 -15.95
N PHE A 238 9.61 8.97 -15.21
CA PHE A 238 10.82 9.80 -15.23
C PHE A 238 12.00 9.10 -14.54
N SER A 239 11.80 8.50 -13.36
CA SER A 239 12.85 7.76 -12.66
C SER A 239 13.23 6.47 -13.38
N SER A 240 12.26 5.68 -13.86
CA SER A 240 12.51 4.46 -14.64
C SER A 240 13.22 4.76 -15.96
N PHE A 241 12.86 5.84 -16.64
CA PHE A 241 13.58 6.32 -17.82
C PHE A 241 15.05 6.62 -17.48
N GLY A 242 15.31 7.29 -16.33
CA GLY A 242 16.66 7.59 -15.88
C GLY A 242 17.51 6.32 -15.68
N ILE A 243 16.96 5.28 -15.08
CA ILE A 243 17.61 3.98 -14.91
C ILE A 243 17.87 3.34 -16.28
N ALA A 244 16.85 3.25 -17.12
CA ALA A 244 16.90 2.61 -18.43
C ALA A 244 17.78 3.37 -19.45
N ALA A 245 18.06 4.63 -19.21
CA ALA A 245 19.00 5.39 -20.04
C ALA A 245 20.43 4.86 -19.92
N ALA A 246 20.82 4.35 -18.74
CA ALA A 246 22.18 3.89 -18.44
C ALA A 246 22.32 2.36 -18.44
N ILE A 247 21.24 1.61 -18.25
CA ILE A 247 21.28 0.14 -18.11
C ILE A 247 20.28 -0.50 -19.10
N PRO A 248 20.69 -1.53 -19.86
CA PRO A 248 19.75 -2.31 -20.66
C PRO A 248 18.64 -2.93 -19.79
N ALA A 249 17.39 -2.94 -20.25
CA ALA A 249 16.24 -3.35 -19.44
C ALA A 249 16.36 -4.74 -18.83
N LEU A 250 16.98 -5.70 -19.57
CA LEU A 250 17.19 -7.08 -19.10
C LEU A 250 18.30 -7.21 -18.06
N ASP A 251 19.18 -6.22 -17.95
CA ASP A 251 20.32 -6.22 -17.03
C ASP A 251 20.05 -5.36 -15.77
N ILE A 252 18.85 -4.77 -15.65
CA ILE A 252 18.49 -3.97 -14.48
C ILE A 252 18.31 -4.89 -13.28
N SER A 253 19.14 -4.70 -12.26
CA SER A 253 18.92 -5.33 -10.96
C SER A 253 17.65 -4.77 -10.30
N LEU A 254 16.83 -5.64 -9.74
CA LEU A 254 15.54 -5.26 -9.14
C LEU A 254 15.73 -4.60 -7.76
N ASP A 255 16.82 -4.91 -7.08
CA ASP A 255 17.22 -4.40 -5.76
C ASP A 255 18.19 -3.21 -5.85
N SER A 256 19.30 -3.37 -6.55
CA SER A 256 20.36 -2.34 -6.66
C SER A 256 20.20 -1.38 -7.83
N GLY A 257 19.27 -1.59 -8.76
CA GLY A 257 19.21 -0.90 -10.05
C GLY A 257 19.18 0.63 -10.00
N ILE A 258 18.66 1.24 -8.93
CA ILE A 258 18.75 2.69 -8.73
C ILE A 258 20.21 3.10 -8.48
N MET A 259 20.87 2.40 -7.57
CA MET A 259 22.25 2.70 -7.19
C MET A 259 23.23 2.37 -8.32
N ASP A 260 23.00 1.26 -9.04
CA ASP A 260 23.79 0.89 -10.22
C ASP A 260 23.71 1.97 -11.29
N ALA A 261 22.51 2.45 -11.61
CA ALA A 261 22.32 3.53 -12.57
C ALA A 261 23.02 4.82 -12.14
N VAL A 262 22.89 5.23 -10.88
CA VAL A 262 23.59 6.41 -10.35
C VAL A 262 25.11 6.20 -10.36
N GLY A 263 25.59 4.99 -10.05
CA GLY A 263 27.00 4.62 -10.12
C GLY A 263 27.57 4.75 -11.53
N ILE A 264 26.82 4.30 -12.54
CA ILE A 264 27.22 4.45 -13.96
C ILE A 264 27.20 5.91 -14.39
N MET A 265 26.16 6.67 -14.03
CA MET A 265 25.96 8.04 -14.49
C MET A 265 26.84 9.06 -13.76
N ALA A 266 27.04 8.92 -12.46
CA ALA A 266 27.76 9.88 -11.62
C ALA A 266 29.12 9.39 -11.11
N GLY A 267 29.42 8.11 -11.28
CA GLY A 267 30.62 7.44 -10.76
C GLY A 267 30.39 6.85 -9.37
N VAL A 268 30.74 5.57 -9.22
CA VAL A 268 30.72 4.88 -7.91
C VAL A 268 31.63 5.60 -6.93
N GLY A 269 31.19 5.82 -5.69
CA GLY A 269 31.94 6.53 -4.66
C GLY A 269 31.96 8.05 -4.81
N SER A 270 31.32 8.63 -5.85
CA SER A 270 31.16 10.08 -5.95
C SER A 270 30.27 10.62 -4.81
N VAL A 271 30.43 11.91 -4.49
CA VAL A 271 29.59 12.57 -3.48
C VAL A 271 28.08 12.40 -3.80
N LEU A 272 27.71 12.53 -5.08
CA LEU A 272 26.31 12.38 -5.50
C LEU A 272 25.82 10.94 -5.30
N PHE A 273 26.62 9.93 -5.63
CA PHE A 273 26.31 8.52 -5.39
C PHE A 273 26.06 8.24 -3.90
N ILE A 274 26.96 8.71 -3.04
CA ILE A 274 26.82 8.54 -1.58
C ILE A 274 25.57 9.26 -1.07
N VAL A 275 25.32 10.50 -1.50
CA VAL A 275 24.13 11.28 -1.08
C VAL A 275 22.85 10.59 -1.52
N VAL A 276 22.78 10.13 -2.78
CA VAL A 276 21.58 9.42 -3.29
C VAL A 276 21.35 8.14 -2.50
N GLY A 277 22.38 7.35 -2.19
CA GLY A 277 22.25 6.13 -1.41
C GLY A 277 21.75 6.39 0.01
N ILE A 278 22.28 7.41 0.71
CA ILE A 278 21.79 7.80 2.05
C ILE A 278 20.33 8.25 1.97
N VAL A 279 20.00 9.09 0.99
CA VAL A 279 18.61 9.57 0.79
C VAL A 279 17.69 8.41 0.45
N PHE A 280 18.13 7.44 -0.36
CA PHE A 280 17.37 6.24 -0.67
C PHE A 280 17.02 5.46 0.60
N LEU A 281 17.97 5.15 1.47
CA LEU A 281 17.73 4.49 2.75
C LEU A 281 16.73 5.26 3.64
N ILE A 282 16.86 6.58 3.72
CA ILE A 282 15.92 7.42 4.47
C ILE A 282 14.50 7.33 3.87
N THR A 283 14.37 7.27 2.55
CA THR A 283 13.03 7.14 1.91
C THR A 283 12.39 5.79 2.18
N LEU A 284 13.15 4.69 2.16
CA LEU A 284 12.65 3.35 2.51
C LEU A 284 12.13 3.32 3.95
N PHE A 285 12.92 3.89 4.86
CA PHE A 285 12.56 3.98 6.26
C PHE A 285 11.27 4.79 6.49
N GLY A 286 11.21 6.00 5.95
CA GLY A 286 10.02 6.87 6.10
C GLY A 286 8.78 6.27 5.42
N ASN A 287 8.96 5.52 4.32
CA ASN A 287 7.89 4.79 3.66
C ASN A 287 7.26 3.74 4.57
N MET A 288 8.09 2.89 5.20
CA MET A 288 7.61 1.86 6.12
C MET A 288 6.92 2.45 7.34
N VAL A 289 7.45 3.53 7.91
CA VAL A 289 6.77 4.22 9.02
C VAL A 289 5.39 4.75 8.59
N SER A 290 5.29 5.32 7.40
CA SER A 290 4.01 5.82 6.86
C SER A 290 2.96 4.72 6.70
N TRP A 291 3.33 3.64 6.04
CA TRP A 291 2.42 2.51 5.79
C TRP A 291 2.07 1.73 7.05
N SER A 292 2.98 1.66 8.04
CA SER A 292 2.72 0.98 9.31
C SER A 292 1.48 1.52 10.01
N PHE A 293 1.25 2.81 9.97
CA PHE A 293 0.08 3.41 10.60
C PHE A 293 -1.22 2.87 9.98
N GLY A 294 -1.38 2.99 8.66
CA GLY A 294 -2.60 2.54 7.98
C GLY A 294 -2.87 1.05 8.17
N VAL A 295 -1.87 0.21 7.93
CA VAL A 295 -2.02 -1.25 8.02
C VAL A 295 -2.32 -1.71 9.45
N ASN A 296 -1.64 -1.11 10.44
CA ASN A 296 -1.86 -1.49 11.85
C ASN A 296 -3.27 -1.11 12.32
N PHE A 297 -3.79 0.06 11.95
CA PHE A 297 -5.15 0.46 12.28
C PHE A 297 -6.21 -0.44 11.64
N VAL A 298 -6.05 -0.80 10.36
CA VAL A 298 -6.98 -1.74 9.70
C VAL A 298 -6.98 -3.10 10.37
N ALA A 299 -5.79 -3.63 10.73
CA ALA A 299 -5.67 -4.92 11.40
C ALA A 299 -6.27 -4.90 12.81
N GLU A 300 -6.04 -3.82 13.57
CA GLU A 300 -6.60 -3.58 14.89
C GLU A 300 -8.13 -3.48 14.83
N HIS A 301 -8.68 -2.65 13.94
CA HIS A 301 -10.11 -2.51 13.74
C HIS A 301 -10.79 -3.84 13.38
N ALA A 302 -10.18 -4.64 12.49
CA ALA A 302 -10.67 -5.98 12.17
C ALA A 302 -10.61 -6.93 13.36
N ALA A 303 -9.58 -6.81 14.22
CA ALA A 303 -9.44 -7.64 15.42
C ALA A 303 -10.47 -7.27 16.50
N ARG A 304 -10.81 -6.00 16.67
CA ARG A 304 -11.91 -5.56 17.54
C ARG A 304 -13.26 -6.18 17.10
N LYS A 305 -13.47 -6.31 15.80
CA LYS A 305 -14.64 -6.98 15.22
C LYS A 305 -14.48 -8.51 15.12
N GLN A 306 -13.49 -9.10 15.80
CA GLN A 306 -13.20 -10.54 15.85
C GLN A 306 -12.96 -11.19 14.46
N ASN A 307 -12.49 -10.41 13.49
CA ASN A 307 -12.13 -10.86 12.16
C ASN A 307 -10.63 -11.10 11.98
N MET A 308 -9.83 -10.72 12.98
CA MET A 308 -8.41 -11.01 13.14
C MET A 308 -8.13 -11.47 14.57
N PRO A 309 -6.97 -12.12 14.84
CA PRO A 309 -6.60 -12.57 16.20
C PRO A 309 -6.59 -11.41 17.20
N HIS A 310 -7.03 -11.66 18.43
CA HIS A 310 -7.17 -10.65 19.47
C HIS A 310 -5.85 -9.89 19.79
N VAL A 311 -4.68 -10.50 19.53
CA VAL A 311 -3.39 -9.84 19.73
C VAL A 311 -3.26 -8.54 18.93
N PHE A 312 -3.92 -8.46 17.76
CA PHE A 312 -3.91 -7.24 16.93
C PHE A 312 -4.72 -6.10 17.53
N ALA A 313 -5.72 -6.41 18.38
CA ALA A 313 -6.55 -5.40 19.05
C ALA A 313 -5.85 -4.72 20.24
N HIS A 314 -4.59 -5.11 20.55
CA HIS A 314 -3.86 -4.53 21.68
C HIS A 314 -3.34 -3.12 21.34
N GLU A 315 -3.78 -2.15 22.13
CA GLU A 315 -3.38 -0.75 22.02
C GLU A 315 -2.52 -0.29 23.19
N SER A 316 -1.74 0.74 22.92
CA SER A 316 -1.01 1.47 23.96
C SER A 316 -1.99 2.27 24.83
N LYS A 317 -1.97 2.05 26.14
CA LYS A 317 -2.78 2.83 27.11
C LYS A 317 -2.50 4.33 27.07
N LYS A 318 -1.33 4.76 26.57
CA LYS A 318 -0.90 6.16 26.58
C LYS A 318 -1.48 6.97 25.43
N ASN A 319 -1.61 6.36 24.25
CA ASN A 319 -1.90 7.08 23.01
C ASN A 319 -2.80 6.33 22.02
N GLN A 320 -3.34 5.19 22.45
CA GLN A 320 -4.28 4.34 21.66
C GLN A 320 -3.70 3.86 20.31
N MET A 321 -2.37 3.80 20.17
CA MET A 321 -1.73 3.27 18.98
C MET A 321 -1.76 1.73 18.97
N PRO A 322 -1.98 1.07 17.81
CA PRO A 322 -2.15 -0.37 17.67
C PRO A 322 -0.82 -1.12 17.82
N THR A 323 -0.29 -1.18 19.04
CA THR A 323 1.01 -1.78 19.34
C THR A 323 1.05 -3.28 19.12
N GLY A 324 -0.08 -3.98 19.31
CA GLY A 324 -0.17 -5.41 19.04
C GLY A 324 0.08 -5.74 17.58
N ALA A 325 -0.60 -5.06 16.66
CA ALA A 325 -0.41 -5.22 15.22
C ALA A 325 1.04 -4.91 14.80
N ALA A 326 1.62 -3.84 15.33
CA ALA A 326 2.98 -3.43 15.03
C ALA A 326 4.04 -4.47 15.50
N ILE A 327 3.89 -5.03 16.70
CA ILE A 327 4.80 -6.07 17.21
C ILE A 327 4.70 -7.33 16.35
N VAL A 328 3.50 -7.77 16.00
CA VAL A 328 3.32 -8.97 15.16
C VAL A 328 3.93 -8.76 13.77
N ASN A 329 3.81 -7.56 13.18
CA ASN A 329 4.51 -7.21 11.95
C ASN A 329 6.02 -7.37 12.09
N GLY A 330 6.62 -6.83 13.16
CA GLY A 330 8.04 -6.95 13.43
C GLY A 330 8.50 -8.41 13.61
N ILE A 331 7.72 -9.21 14.32
CA ILE A 331 8.03 -10.65 14.51
C ILE A 331 7.99 -11.38 13.16
N VAL A 332 6.94 -11.21 12.36
CA VAL A 332 6.81 -11.90 11.07
C VAL A 332 7.93 -11.48 10.12
N ALA A 333 8.20 -10.18 9.98
CA ALA A 333 9.29 -9.69 9.14
C ALA A 333 10.65 -10.22 9.63
N SER A 334 10.89 -10.25 10.95
CA SER A 334 12.13 -10.82 11.51
C SER A 334 12.30 -12.29 11.20
N VAL A 335 11.21 -13.09 11.30
CA VAL A 335 11.25 -14.51 10.93
C VAL A 335 11.60 -14.69 9.45
N LEU A 336 11.01 -13.88 8.55
CA LEU A 336 11.30 -13.96 7.12
C LEU A 336 12.78 -13.64 6.83
N VAL A 337 13.32 -12.59 7.44
CA VAL A 337 14.73 -12.22 7.31
C VAL A 337 15.66 -13.29 7.88
N LEU A 338 15.35 -13.83 9.07
CA LEU A 338 16.17 -14.89 9.69
C LEU A 338 16.10 -16.23 8.93
N LEU A 339 15.08 -16.46 8.12
CA LEU A 339 14.99 -17.63 7.25
C LEU A 339 15.80 -17.50 5.97
N SER A 340 16.20 -16.28 5.55
CA SER A 340 16.91 -16.07 4.29
C SER A 340 18.21 -16.89 4.16
N PRO A 341 19.09 -17.03 5.18
CA PRO A 341 20.28 -17.84 5.03
C PRO A 341 19.98 -19.34 4.82
N VAL A 342 18.87 -19.83 5.38
CA VAL A 342 18.44 -21.22 5.18
C VAL A 342 17.91 -21.42 3.77
N MET A 343 17.17 -20.44 3.26
CA MET A 343 16.68 -20.44 1.87
C MET A 343 17.81 -20.35 0.86
N GLU A 344 18.85 -19.54 1.15
CA GLU A 344 20.06 -19.43 0.33
C GLU A 344 20.80 -20.77 0.23
N LEU A 345 20.95 -21.48 1.34
CA LEU A 345 21.51 -22.85 1.36
C LEU A 345 20.68 -23.84 0.53
N ALA A 346 19.39 -23.58 0.37
CA ALA A 346 18.49 -24.38 -0.47
C ALA A 346 18.52 -23.93 -1.96
N GLY A 347 19.35 -22.97 -2.32
CA GLY A 347 19.54 -22.48 -3.69
C GLY A 347 18.57 -21.37 -4.11
N PHE A 348 17.92 -20.69 -3.16
CA PHE A 348 17.11 -19.52 -3.44
C PHE A 348 17.91 -18.24 -3.19
N ASP A 349 17.82 -17.30 -4.09
CA ASP A 349 18.43 -15.96 -4.04
C ASP A 349 17.38 -14.87 -4.39
N GLY A 350 17.79 -13.62 -4.40
CA GLY A 350 16.90 -12.51 -4.77
C GLY A 350 15.75 -12.29 -3.79
N PHE A 351 16.00 -12.35 -2.49
CA PHE A 351 14.98 -12.26 -1.43
C PHE A 351 14.19 -10.95 -1.47
N PHE A 352 14.82 -9.84 -1.88
CA PHE A 352 14.09 -8.59 -2.10
C PHE A 352 12.92 -8.84 -3.05
N TRP A 353 13.18 -9.39 -4.24
CA TRP A 353 12.14 -9.60 -5.25
C TRP A 353 11.13 -10.66 -4.84
N ILE A 354 11.55 -11.74 -4.18
CA ILE A 354 10.64 -12.79 -3.71
C ILE A 354 9.60 -12.18 -2.75
N PHE A 355 10.04 -11.50 -1.70
CA PHE A 355 9.12 -10.94 -0.70
C PHE A 355 8.38 -9.70 -1.23
N PHE A 356 9.00 -8.90 -2.09
CA PHE A 356 8.35 -7.76 -2.72
C PHE A 356 7.24 -8.19 -3.67
N SER A 357 7.44 -9.24 -4.46
CA SER A 357 6.40 -9.81 -5.33
C SER A 357 5.24 -10.40 -4.51
N MET A 358 5.54 -11.11 -3.43
CA MET A 358 4.51 -11.64 -2.53
C MET A 358 3.70 -10.51 -1.87
N ASN A 359 4.36 -9.44 -1.42
CA ASN A 359 3.71 -8.23 -0.93
C ASN A 359 2.76 -7.65 -1.99
N ILE A 360 3.24 -7.42 -3.21
CA ILE A 360 2.42 -6.93 -4.32
C ILE A 360 1.19 -7.81 -4.49
N VAL A 361 1.39 -9.12 -4.60
CA VAL A 361 0.30 -10.08 -4.83
C VAL A 361 -0.74 -10.03 -3.71
N PHE A 362 -0.34 -10.01 -2.44
CA PHE A 362 -1.29 -9.92 -1.32
C PHE A 362 -2.03 -8.59 -1.29
N LEU A 363 -1.37 -7.48 -1.60
CA LEU A 363 -2.04 -6.21 -1.75
C LEU A 363 -3.08 -6.27 -2.87
N LEU A 364 -2.71 -6.74 -4.07
CA LEU A 364 -3.64 -6.88 -5.20
C LEU A 364 -4.83 -7.80 -4.87
N ILE A 365 -4.60 -8.96 -4.22
CA ILE A 365 -5.67 -9.87 -3.79
C ILE A 365 -6.65 -9.18 -2.84
N SER A 366 -6.16 -8.35 -1.93
CA SER A 366 -7.01 -7.66 -0.97
C SER A 366 -8.00 -6.69 -1.62
N TYR A 367 -7.65 -6.11 -2.77
CA TYR A 367 -8.51 -5.17 -3.50
C TYR A 367 -9.51 -5.84 -4.44
N ILE A 368 -9.29 -7.10 -4.85
CA ILE A 368 -10.21 -7.80 -5.77
C ILE A 368 -11.66 -7.77 -5.25
N PRO A 369 -11.97 -8.11 -3.98
CA PRO A 369 -13.35 -8.14 -3.50
C PRO A 369 -14.03 -6.76 -3.40
N MET A 370 -13.26 -5.66 -3.35
CA MET A 370 -13.80 -4.30 -3.27
C MET A 370 -14.66 -3.95 -4.49
N PHE A 371 -14.24 -4.35 -5.67
CA PHE A 371 -14.96 -4.03 -6.91
C PHE A 371 -16.35 -4.69 -6.96
N PRO A 372 -16.50 -6.01 -6.74
CA PRO A 372 -17.84 -6.58 -6.65
C PRO A 372 -18.63 -6.12 -5.40
N ALA A 373 -17.96 -5.75 -4.28
CA ALA A 373 -18.61 -5.16 -3.13
C ALA A 373 -19.32 -3.84 -3.49
N PHE A 374 -18.70 -3.02 -4.33
CA PHE A 374 -19.31 -1.79 -4.86
C PHE A 374 -20.68 -2.04 -5.53
N LEU A 375 -20.80 -3.06 -6.41
CA LEU A 375 -22.09 -3.42 -7.02
C LEU A 375 -23.05 -4.00 -6.00
N LYS A 376 -22.57 -4.85 -5.10
CA LYS A 376 -23.39 -5.49 -4.08
C LYS A 376 -24.00 -4.46 -3.13
N LEU A 377 -23.22 -3.50 -2.64
CA LEU A 377 -23.68 -2.45 -1.73
C LEU A 377 -24.71 -1.51 -2.37
N ARG A 378 -24.69 -1.31 -3.69
CA ARG A 378 -25.75 -0.59 -4.39
C ARG A 378 -27.09 -1.32 -4.36
N SER A 379 -27.09 -2.64 -4.27
CA SER A 379 -28.32 -3.46 -4.20
C SER A 379 -28.79 -3.71 -2.77
N VAL A 380 -27.86 -3.81 -1.82
CA VAL A 380 -28.17 -4.07 -0.40
C VAL A 380 -28.62 -2.79 0.30
N ASP A 381 -27.91 -1.67 0.03
CA ASP A 381 -28.21 -0.35 0.60
C ASP A 381 -28.72 0.64 -0.44
N PRO A 382 -29.91 0.42 -1.04
CA PRO A 382 -30.42 1.27 -2.11
C PRO A 382 -30.78 2.69 -1.64
N THR A 383 -31.11 2.86 -0.36
CA THR A 383 -31.59 4.11 0.25
C THR A 383 -30.49 4.96 0.87
N VAL A 384 -29.26 4.43 1.00
CA VAL A 384 -28.15 5.19 1.60
C VAL A 384 -27.83 6.41 0.75
N ASN A 385 -27.57 7.53 1.41
CA ASN A 385 -27.20 8.79 0.73
C ASN A 385 -25.77 8.70 0.19
N ARG A 386 -25.62 8.61 -1.14
CA ARG A 386 -24.32 8.60 -1.82
C ARG A 386 -23.94 10.02 -2.23
N VAL A 387 -22.99 10.60 -1.49
CA VAL A 387 -22.47 11.96 -1.75
C VAL A 387 -21.82 12.03 -3.14
N PHE A 388 -21.06 11.00 -3.52
CA PHE A 388 -20.59 10.78 -4.89
C PHE A 388 -21.21 9.48 -5.42
N LYS A 389 -21.70 9.50 -6.65
CA LYS A 389 -22.23 8.32 -7.33
C LYS A 389 -21.58 8.16 -8.69
N VAL A 390 -21.01 6.99 -8.95
CA VAL A 390 -20.39 6.68 -10.26
C VAL A 390 -21.43 6.90 -11.34
N PRO A 391 -21.15 7.77 -12.33
CA PRO A 391 -22.08 8.09 -13.41
C PRO A 391 -22.19 6.94 -14.41
N GLY A 392 -23.31 6.87 -15.11
CA GLY A 392 -23.53 5.92 -16.19
C GLY A 392 -24.55 4.84 -15.88
N GLY A 393 -24.91 4.06 -16.90
CA GLY A 393 -25.85 2.96 -16.82
C GLY A 393 -25.18 1.64 -16.40
N ARG A 394 -25.99 0.57 -16.38
CA ARG A 394 -25.55 -0.77 -15.95
C ARG A 394 -24.27 -1.26 -16.66
N GLY A 395 -24.12 -0.97 -17.95
CA GLY A 395 -22.91 -1.35 -18.72
C GLY A 395 -21.64 -0.70 -18.18
N VAL A 396 -21.67 0.62 -17.88
CA VAL A 396 -20.54 1.34 -17.30
C VAL A 396 -20.18 0.78 -15.93
N LEU A 397 -21.17 0.50 -15.07
CA LEU A 397 -20.95 -0.09 -13.76
C LEU A 397 -20.28 -1.47 -13.84
N LEU A 398 -20.69 -2.31 -14.81
CA LEU A 398 -20.06 -3.61 -15.03
C LEU A 398 -18.62 -3.47 -15.48
N VAL A 399 -18.31 -2.54 -16.40
CA VAL A 399 -16.94 -2.29 -16.85
C VAL A 399 -16.08 -1.78 -15.69
N VAL A 400 -16.55 -0.78 -14.96
CA VAL A 400 -15.83 -0.19 -13.81
C VAL A 400 -15.55 -1.22 -12.71
N THR A 401 -16.42 -2.24 -12.58
CA THR A 401 -16.24 -3.32 -11.61
C THR A 401 -15.31 -4.41 -12.13
N TRP A 402 -15.59 -4.96 -13.31
CA TRP A 402 -14.94 -6.21 -13.72
C TRP A 402 -13.64 -6.02 -14.48
N LEU A 403 -13.45 -4.89 -15.16
CA LEU A 403 -12.18 -4.63 -15.86
C LEU A 403 -10.98 -4.56 -14.89
N PRO A 404 -11.05 -3.82 -13.75
CA PRO A 404 -9.98 -3.88 -12.75
C PRO A 404 -9.77 -5.28 -12.17
N VAL A 405 -10.84 -6.03 -11.89
CA VAL A 405 -10.72 -7.41 -11.38
C VAL A 405 -9.95 -8.29 -12.34
N VAL A 406 -10.27 -8.23 -13.64
CA VAL A 406 -9.57 -9.01 -14.66
C VAL A 406 -8.09 -8.63 -14.74
N LEU A 407 -7.79 -7.33 -14.71
CA LEU A 407 -6.40 -6.84 -14.74
C LEU A 407 -5.62 -7.28 -13.51
N LEU A 408 -6.21 -7.21 -12.31
CA LEU A 408 -5.59 -7.67 -11.07
C LEU A 408 -5.30 -9.18 -11.13
N VAL A 409 -6.28 -9.99 -11.52
CA VAL A 409 -6.12 -11.45 -11.61
C VAL A 409 -5.05 -11.84 -12.63
N LEU A 410 -5.07 -11.25 -13.84
CA LEU A 410 -4.07 -11.51 -14.86
C LEU A 410 -2.67 -11.11 -14.39
N SER A 411 -2.52 -9.96 -13.74
CA SER A 411 -1.23 -9.51 -13.23
C SER A 411 -0.72 -10.40 -12.11
N ILE A 412 -1.58 -10.86 -11.19
CA ILE A 412 -1.20 -11.82 -10.15
C ILE A 412 -0.68 -13.12 -10.79
N ILE A 413 -1.42 -13.67 -11.75
CA ILE A 413 -1.01 -14.90 -12.45
C ILE A 413 0.34 -14.70 -13.13
N ALA A 414 0.52 -13.61 -13.89
CA ALA A 414 1.77 -13.33 -14.59
C ALA A 414 2.97 -13.15 -13.63
N THR A 415 2.74 -12.65 -12.41
CA THR A 415 3.81 -12.38 -11.44
C THR A 415 4.30 -13.65 -10.75
N ILE A 416 3.41 -14.57 -10.37
CA ILE A 416 3.79 -15.71 -9.50
C ILE A 416 3.60 -17.09 -10.13
N VAL A 417 2.87 -17.21 -11.25
CA VAL A 417 2.64 -18.50 -11.88
C VAL A 417 3.61 -18.70 -13.04
N PRO A 418 4.44 -19.75 -13.05
CA PRO A 418 5.25 -20.07 -14.20
C PRO A 418 4.38 -20.34 -15.44
N LEU A 419 4.56 -19.56 -16.49
CA LEU A 419 3.79 -19.69 -17.73
C LEU A 419 4.45 -20.64 -18.74
N ASN A 420 5.73 -20.90 -18.57
CA ASN A 420 6.51 -21.85 -19.38
C ASN A 420 7.66 -22.46 -18.55
N GLY A 421 8.45 -23.32 -19.12
CA GLY A 421 9.55 -24.02 -18.46
C GLY A 421 10.91 -23.29 -18.52
N SER A 422 10.94 -21.99 -18.86
CA SER A 422 12.19 -21.24 -18.87
C SER A 422 12.72 -21.02 -17.45
N GLU A 423 14.01 -20.84 -17.30
CA GLU A 423 14.66 -20.61 -16.01
C GLU A 423 14.08 -19.35 -15.29
N ALA A 424 13.86 -18.28 -16.05
CA ALA A 424 13.22 -17.06 -15.53
C ALA A 424 11.79 -17.28 -15.02
N GLU A 425 11.00 -18.18 -15.66
CA GLU A 425 9.67 -18.52 -15.19
C GLU A 425 9.71 -19.46 -13.98
N MET A 426 10.65 -20.40 -13.97
CA MET A 426 10.78 -21.34 -12.83
C MET A 426 11.25 -20.65 -11.55
N SER A 427 11.94 -19.49 -11.63
CA SER A 427 12.30 -18.67 -10.47
C SER A 427 11.08 -18.08 -9.72
N LYS A 428 9.86 -18.14 -10.30
CA LYS A 428 8.60 -17.74 -9.64
C LYS A 428 8.08 -18.78 -8.64
N ILE A 429 8.58 -20.02 -8.67
CA ILE A 429 8.08 -21.09 -7.80
C ILE A 429 8.13 -20.75 -6.30
N PRO A 430 9.20 -20.16 -5.75
CA PRO A 430 9.24 -19.77 -4.35
C PRO A 430 8.13 -18.78 -3.97
N MET A 431 7.84 -17.81 -4.85
CA MET A 431 6.77 -16.83 -4.66
C MET A 431 5.39 -17.50 -4.65
N LEU A 432 5.15 -18.40 -5.60
CA LEU A 432 3.89 -19.15 -5.69
C LEU A 432 3.66 -20.02 -4.44
N ILE A 433 4.69 -20.76 -4.00
CA ILE A 433 4.62 -21.57 -2.78
C ILE A 433 4.37 -20.69 -1.57
N GLY A 434 5.07 -19.57 -1.44
CA GLY A 434 4.91 -18.62 -0.35
C GLY A 434 3.50 -18.02 -0.32
N VAL A 435 2.96 -17.60 -1.44
CA VAL A 435 1.59 -17.07 -1.54
C VAL A 435 0.57 -18.13 -1.13
N ILE A 436 0.68 -19.36 -1.62
CA ILE A 436 -0.21 -20.46 -1.24
C ILE A 436 -0.11 -20.74 0.27
N ALA A 437 1.10 -20.77 0.84
CA ALA A 437 1.31 -21.00 2.27
C ALA A 437 0.65 -19.90 3.13
N PHE A 438 0.80 -18.63 2.77
CA PHE A 438 0.18 -17.53 3.50
C PHE A 438 -1.35 -17.43 3.29
N VAL A 439 -1.87 -17.87 2.15
CA VAL A 439 -3.33 -18.01 1.94
C VAL A 439 -3.88 -19.10 2.87
N ILE A 440 -3.24 -20.26 2.94
CA ILE A 440 -3.63 -21.35 3.85
C ILE A 440 -3.54 -20.89 5.30
N LEU A 441 -2.44 -20.23 5.68
CA LEU A 441 -2.27 -19.68 7.02
C LEU A 441 -3.39 -18.68 7.37
N GLY A 442 -3.77 -17.82 6.41
CA GLY A 442 -4.89 -16.89 6.57
C GLY A 442 -6.22 -17.59 6.83
N GLU A 443 -6.51 -18.68 6.14
CA GLU A 443 -7.72 -19.48 6.42
C GLU A 443 -7.67 -20.16 7.80
N ILE A 444 -6.51 -20.65 8.24
CA ILE A 444 -6.33 -21.18 9.58
C ILE A 444 -6.57 -20.10 10.64
N VAL A 445 -5.96 -18.94 10.47
CA VAL A 445 -6.13 -17.79 11.37
C VAL A 445 -7.58 -17.34 11.42
N ARG A 446 -8.26 -17.25 10.26
CA ARG A 446 -9.68 -16.92 10.18
C ARG A 446 -10.57 -17.90 10.96
N VAL A 447 -10.33 -19.21 10.78
CA VAL A 447 -11.11 -20.24 11.51
C VAL A 447 -10.84 -20.17 13.01
N TRP A 448 -9.59 -19.93 13.39
CA TRP A 448 -9.21 -19.80 14.79
C TRP A 448 -9.85 -18.55 15.45
N SER A 449 -9.78 -17.40 14.80
CA SER A 449 -10.40 -16.16 15.29
C SER A 449 -11.93 -16.27 15.37
N ALA A 450 -12.57 -17.03 14.46
CA ALA A 450 -14.00 -17.25 14.49
C ALA A 450 -14.47 -18.13 15.64
N ARG A 451 -13.65 -19.10 16.10
CA ARG A 451 -13.98 -19.99 17.24
C ARG A 451 -14.11 -19.20 18.55
N GLY A 452 -13.30 -18.18 18.77
CA GLY A 452 -13.42 -17.32 19.95
C GLY A 452 -14.73 -16.51 20.00
N ARG A 453 -15.44 -16.41 18.88
CA ARG A 453 -16.75 -15.74 18.75
C ARG A 453 -17.89 -16.54 19.40
N ASP A 454 -17.86 -17.87 19.25
CA ASP A 454 -18.90 -18.77 19.76
C ASP A 454 -18.82 -18.94 21.28
N ASP A 455 -17.62 -18.81 21.86
CA ASP A 455 -17.38 -19.02 23.29
C ASP A 455 -17.74 -17.79 24.17
N HIS A 456 -17.75 -16.56 23.58
CA HIS A 456 -18.03 -15.33 24.32
C HIS A 456 -19.47 -14.84 24.20
N TYR A 457 -20.21 -15.27 23.18
CA TYR A 457 -21.59 -14.87 22.92
C TYR A 457 -22.50 -16.11 22.82
N GLY A 458 -22.67 -16.81 23.92
CA GLY A 458 -23.51 -18.01 24.00
C GLY A 458 -24.83 -17.87 23.25
N GLY A 459 -24.93 -18.50 22.08
CA GLY A 459 -26.20 -19.01 21.58
C GLY A 459 -27.11 -18.09 20.80
N MET A 460 -26.63 -17.05 20.09
CA MET A 460 -27.45 -16.38 19.08
C MET A 460 -27.03 -16.82 17.68
N GLY A 461 -27.99 -17.45 17.02
CA GLY A 461 -27.88 -18.29 15.86
C GLY A 461 -27.10 -17.72 14.65
N THR A 462 -26.54 -18.67 13.93
CA THR A 462 -25.73 -18.55 12.72
C THR A 462 -26.44 -17.95 11.48
N HIS A 463 -27.58 -17.29 11.64
CA HIS A 463 -28.41 -16.69 10.58
C HIS A 463 -28.91 -15.28 10.93
N GLY A 464 -28.17 -14.51 11.75
CA GLY A 464 -28.47 -13.11 12.01
C GLY A 464 -28.04 -12.22 10.84
N ASP A 465 -28.91 -11.30 10.45
CA ASP A 465 -28.64 -10.17 9.58
C ASP A 465 -27.32 -9.49 10.02
N PRO A 466 -26.28 -9.37 9.18
CA PRO A 466 -25.04 -8.68 9.55
C PRO A 466 -25.25 -7.23 10.00
N PHE A 467 -26.39 -6.61 9.65
CA PHE A 467 -26.79 -5.29 10.12
C PHE A 467 -27.49 -5.31 11.50
N ALA A 468 -28.06 -6.44 11.94
CA ALA A 468 -28.73 -6.52 13.24
C ALA A 468 -27.75 -6.38 14.42
N TYR A 469 -26.46 -6.69 14.23
CA TYR A 469 -25.46 -6.52 15.27
C TYR A 469 -25.16 -5.03 15.56
N ASP A 470 -25.03 -4.22 14.50
CA ASP A 470 -24.75 -2.77 14.64
C ASP A 470 -25.99 -2.01 15.13
N VAL A 471 -27.21 -2.55 14.89
CA VAL A 471 -28.48 -1.98 15.38
C VAL A 471 -28.84 -2.46 16.78
N ALA A 472 -28.52 -3.71 17.14
CA ALA A 472 -28.85 -4.29 18.46
C ALA A 472 -27.84 -3.89 19.57
N HIS A 473 -26.62 -3.53 19.17
CA HIS A 473 -25.58 -2.96 20.03
C HIS A 473 -25.34 -1.53 19.58
N GLY A 474 -26.47 -0.75 19.46
CA GLY A 474 -26.40 0.67 19.21
C GLY A 474 -25.27 1.24 20.03
N PHE A 475 -24.41 2.04 19.39
CA PHE A 475 -23.32 2.74 20.04
C PHE A 475 -23.73 3.07 21.46
N GLU A 476 -23.16 2.41 22.48
CA GLU A 476 -23.05 3.03 23.75
C GLU A 476 -22.17 4.26 23.49
N GLU A 477 -22.82 5.37 23.15
CA GLU A 477 -22.21 6.67 23.32
C GLU A 477 -21.67 6.64 24.75
N GLU A 478 -20.36 6.69 24.91
CA GLU A 478 -19.79 6.96 26.21
C GLU A 478 -20.56 8.16 26.75
N PRO A 479 -21.09 8.08 27.95
CA PRO A 479 -21.83 9.20 28.50
C PRO A 479 -20.91 10.42 28.37
N PRO A 480 -21.41 11.56 27.87
CA PRO A 480 -20.62 12.75 27.67
C PRO A 480 -19.82 13.01 28.94
N SER A 481 -18.52 13.31 28.78
CA SER A 481 -17.68 13.61 29.95
C SER A 481 -18.43 14.62 30.81
N GLU A 482 -18.27 14.54 32.15
CA GLU A 482 -18.98 15.44 33.09
C GLU A 482 -18.86 16.92 32.69
N GLU A 483 -17.82 17.31 31.98
CA GLU A 483 -17.61 18.65 31.41
C GLU A 483 -18.62 18.96 30.27
N VAL A 484 -18.90 18.03 29.39
CA VAL A 484 -19.85 18.22 28.27
C VAL A 484 -21.30 18.19 28.79
N ALA A 485 -21.58 17.33 29.76
CA ALA A 485 -22.91 17.28 30.41
C ALA A 485 -23.19 18.58 31.18
N MET A 486 -22.20 19.18 31.83
CA MET A 486 -22.35 20.50 32.49
C MET A 486 -22.51 21.66 31.49
N GLU A 487 -21.87 21.59 30.30
CA GLU A 487 -22.07 22.61 29.26
C GLU A 487 -23.47 22.51 28.62
N GLU A 488 -24.00 21.32 28.41
CA GLU A 488 -25.38 21.13 27.93
C GLU A 488 -26.43 21.55 28.96
N GLU A 489 -26.25 21.24 30.26
CA GLU A 489 -27.15 21.74 31.30
C GLU A 489 -27.10 23.28 31.43
N MET A 490 -25.94 23.94 31.24
CA MET A 490 -25.84 25.38 31.20
C MET A 490 -26.50 26.00 29.96
N LEU A 491 -26.54 25.30 28.83
CA LEU A 491 -27.21 25.77 27.60
C LEU A 491 -28.73 25.62 27.68
N ILE A 492 -29.25 24.57 28.32
CA ILE A 492 -30.69 24.31 28.48
C ILE A 492 -31.30 25.20 29.56
N GLY A 493 -30.52 25.67 30.53
CA GLY A 493 -30.97 26.54 31.64
C GLY A 493 -31.09 28.04 31.34
N ARG A 494 -30.81 28.48 30.11
CA ARG A 494 -30.99 29.88 29.69
C ARG A 494 -32.39 30.09 29.10
N GLU A 495 -33.32 30.55 29.94
CA GLU A 495 -34.60 31.12 29.45
C GLU A 495 -34.34 32.34 28.52
N PRO A 496 -35.12 32.51 27.45
CA PRO A 496 -34.99 33.61 26.49
C PRO A 496 -35.66 34.87 27.08
N ARG A 497 -35.08 35.49 28.09
CA ARG A 497 -35.59 36.74 28.68
C ARG A 497 -34.53 37.76 28.95
N ASP A 498 -33.58 37.95 28.08
CA ASP A 498 -32.72 39.15 28.14
C ASP A 498 -32.13 39.46 26.75
N LEU A 499 -33.01 39.81 25.83
CA LEU A 499 -32.67 40.59 24.64
C LEU A 499 -33.76 41.64 24.43
N VAL A 500 -33.59 42.76 25.11
CA VAL A 500 -34.11 44.09 24.71
C VAL A 500 -32.92 45.03 24.64
#